data_d54dd03720018471d6ec9a8754c94bc6
#
_entry.id   d54dd03720018471d6ec9a8754c94bc6
#
_cell.length_a   1.000
_cell.length_b   1.000
_cell.length_c   1.000
_cell.angle_alpha   90.00
_cell.angle_beta   90.00
_cell.angle_gamma   90.00
#
_symmetry.space_group_name_H-M   'P 1'
#
loop_
_entity.id
_entity.type
_entity.pdbx_description
1 polymer ?
#
loop_
_entity_poly.entity_id
_entity_poly.type
_entity_poly.pdbx_seq_one_letter_code
_entity_poly.pdbx_strand_id
1 'polypeptide(L)'
;FDHNWCGVTQLGWDEKSQQKITQMLSLGLPEAIAHAVTAQQVAETAGVDTGCGGIQYPLGGWLCPAELTSAAIALGQSRGLTVHYAHKVQSLSRTAHWNLRFANGKEAQHASVVLANGHHISQFTQTASLPVYPVGGQVSHIPAAPQLSKLRQVLCYDGYLTPQNPSNGHHCIGASYHRGETDMQYSEADQQQNRQRLLDCFPDASWAKEVNVGEGQARCGVRCATRDHLPMAGNVPDYDATLEVYQDLADNKETAVS
;
A
#
# COMPACT_ATOMS: atom_id res chain seq x y z
N PHE A 1 -0.50 17.86 -2.75
CA PHE A 1 -0.41 16.76 -1.78
C PHE A 1 1.04 16.52 -1.36
N ASP A 2 1.22 16.13 -0.11
CA ASP A 2 2.54 15.88 0.46
C ASP A 2 3.17 14.62 -0.16
N HIS A 3 4.39 14.78 -0.67
CA HIS A 3 5.18 13.70 -1.24
C HIS A 3 6.66 14.09 -1.31
N ASN A 4 7.53 13.09 -1.42
CA ASN A 4 8.95 13.32 -1.70
C ASN A 4 9.53 12.10 -2.45
N TRP A 5 10.10 12.34 -3.61
CA TRP A 5 10.83 11.35 -4.41
C TRP A 5 12.28 11.27 -3.95
N CYS A 6 12.48 10.91 -2.68
CA CYS A 6 13.77 10.93 -1.98
C CYS A 6 14.56 9.63 -2.10
N GLY A 7 14.07 8.68 -2.88
CA GLY A 7 14.61 7.33 -2.96
C GLY A 7 14.03 6.41 -1.89
N VAL A 8 14.07 5.11 -2.19
CA VAL A 8 13.69 4.01 -1.28
C VAL A 8 14.86 3.04 -1.21
N THR A 9 15.25 2.62 -0.01
CA THR A 9 16.23 1.56 0.20
C THR A 9 15.57 0.37 0.90
N GLN A 10 15.55 -0.78 0.22
CA GLN A 10 15.19 -2.06 0.79
C GLN A 10 16.43 -2.66 1.43
N LEU A 11 16.40 -2.84 2.75
CA LEU A 11 17.56 -3.26 3.56
C LEU A 11 17.68 -4.77 3.68
N GLY A 12 18.91 -5.26 3.62
CA GLY A 12 19.27 -6.67 3.86
C GLY A 12 19.66 -6.90 5.32
N TRP A 13 18.71 -6.74 6.23
CA TRP A 13 18.93 -6.76 7.68
C TRP A 13 19.10 -8.17 8.28
N ASP A 14 18.63 -9.21 7.54
CA ASP A 14 18.82 -10.61 7.90
C ASP A 14 19.15 -11.45 6.64
N GLU A 15 19.46 -12.72 6.82
CA GLU A 15 19.81 -13.64 5.73
C GLU A 15 18.69 -13.76 4.70
N LYS A 16 17.44 -13.84 5.14
CA LYS A 16 16.26 -13.97 4.27
C LYS A 16 16.06 -12.72 3.40
N SER A 17 16.21 -11.54 3.96
CA SER A 17 16.11 -10.28 3.22
C SER A 17 17.27 -10.12 2.22
N GLN A 18 18.49 -10.51 2.61
CA GLN A 18 19.65 -10.53 1.73
C GLN A 18 19.46 -11.47 0.52
N GLN A 19 18.89 -12.66 0.74
CA GLN A 19 18.58 -13.59 -0.35
C GLN A 19 17.55 -12.99 -1.33
N LYS A 20 16.50 -12.34 -0.83
CA LYS A 20 15.51 -11.65 -1.66
C LYS A 20 16.13 -10.51 -2.48
N ILE A 21 17.03 -9.73 -1.88
CA ILE A 21 17.77 -8.66 -2.56
C ILE A 21 18.64 -9.25 -3.68
N THR A 22 19.36 -10.34 -3.41
CA THR A 22 20.17 -11.02 -4.41
C THR A 22 19.32 -11.52 -5.59
N GLN A 23 18.14 -12.08 -5.32
CA GLN A 23 17.21 -12.50 -6.36
C GLN A 23 16.70 -11.31 -7.19
N MET A 24 16.37 -10.19 -6.54
CA MET A 24 15.92 -8.98 -7.24
C MET A 24 17.02 -8.41 -8.14
N LEU A 25 18.25 -8.34 -7.65
CA LEU A 25 19.40 -7.85 -8.43
C LEU A 25 19.72 -8.76 -9.63
N SER A 26 19.48 -10.07 -9.53
CA SER A 26 19.67 -11.02 -10.62
C SER A 26 18.73 -10.82 -11.81
N LEU A 27 17.68 -10.04 -11.66
CA LEU A 27 16.78 -9.65 -12.77
C LEU A 27 17.42 -8.69 -13.77
N GLY A 28 18.59 -8.13 -13.47
CA GLY A 28 19.33 -7.26 -14.38
C GLY A 28 18.61 -5.94 -14.68
N LEU A 29 17.89 -5.38 -13.72
CA LEU A 29 17.21 -4.09 -13.89
C LEU A 29 18.24 -2.97 -14.17
N PRO A 30 17.87 -1.96 -14.97
CA PRO A 30 18.73 -0.79 -15.16
C PRO A 30 19.09 -0.12 -13.81
N GLU A 31 20.34 0.29 -13.63
CA GLU A 31 20.82 0.93 -12.39
C GLU A 31 20.01 2.17 -11.99
N ALA A 32 19.47 2.90 -12.96
CA ALA A 32 18.57 4.03 -12.72
C ALA A 32 17.25 3.62 -12.05
N ILE A 33 16.86 2.34 -12.14
CA ILE A 33 15.66 1.79 -11.51
C ILE A 33 15.99 1.16 -10.17
N ALA A 34 17.02 0.30 -10.14
CA ALA A 34 17.41 -0.44 -8.94
C ALA A 34 18.88 -0.85 -9.00
N HIS A 35 19.63 -0.61 -7.93
CA HIS A 35 21.03 -1.02 -7.81
C HIS A 35 21.40 -1.40 -6.38
N ALA A 36 22.45 -2.23 -6.25
CA ALA A 36 22.98 -2.63 -4.96
C ALA A 36 23.65 -1.45 -4.26
N VAL A 37 23.51 -1.37 -2.94
CA VAL A 37 24.18 -0.40 -2.09
C VAL A 37 24.80 -1.07 -0.87
N THR A 38 26.00 -0.65 -0.51
CA THR A 38 26.70 -1.10 0.70
C THR A 38 26.13 -0.37 1.95
N ALA A 39 26.44 -0.89 3.14
CA ALA A 39 26.05 -0.24 4.40
C ALA A 39 26.57 1.21 4.48
N GLN A 40 27.79 1.48 4.02
CA GLN A 40 28.35 2.82 3.98
C GLN A 40 27.56 3.75 3.05
N GLN A 41 27.23 3.28 1.84
CA GLN A 41 26.44 4.06 0.88
C GLN A 41 25.03 4.34 1.43
N VAL A 42 24.42 3.38 2.14
CA VAL A 42 23.13 3.61 2.81
C VAL A 42 23.27 4.70 3.87
N ALA A 43 24.29 4.64 4.73
CA ALA A 43 24.51 5.65 5.78
C ALA A 43 24.72 7.05 5.17
N GLU A 44 25.45 7.15 4.07
CA GLU A 44 25.69 8.41 3.36
C GLU A 44 24.44 8.98 2.70
N THR A 45 23.63 8.14 2.06
CA THR A 45 22.43 8.57 1.32
C THR A 45 21.20 8.73 2.21
N ALA A 46 20.95 7.78 3.10
CA ALA A 46 19.80 7.81 4.02
C ALA A 46 20.02 8.73 5.23
N GLY A 47 21.27 9.07 5.56
CA GLY A 47 21.60 9.96 6.68
C GLY A 47 21.57 9.29 8.06
N VAL A 48 21.32 8.00 8.12
CA VAL A 48 21.35 7.17 9.33
C VAL A 48 22.11 5.88 9.05
N ASP A 49 22.83 5.38 10.03
CA ASP A 49 23.56 4.11 9.93
C ASP A 49 22.61 2.95 10.22
N THR A 50 22.46 2.05 9.24
CA THR A 50 21.63 0.85 9.34
C THR A 50 22.43 -0.41 9.61
N GLY A 51 23.76 -0.34 9.59
CA GLY A 51 24.65 -1.47 9.74
C GLY A 51 24.60 -2.49 8.59
N CYS A 52 23.73 -2.31 7.62
CA CYS A 52 23.56 -3.21 6.47
C CYS A 52 23.34 -2.45 5.17
N GLY A 53 23.70 -3.11 4.06
CA GLY A 53 23.41 -2.65 2.71
C GLY A 53 22.05 -3.15 2.24
N GLY A 54 21.83 -3.02 0.93
CA GLY A 54 20.56 -3.42 0.35
C GLY A 54 20.46 -3.16 -1.16
N ILE A 55 19.25 -2.89 -1.60
CA ILE A 55 18.92 -2.41 -2.94
C ILE A 55 18.27 -1.05 -2.85
N GLN A 56 18.77 -0.09 -3.62
CA GLN A 56 18.22 1.26 -3.71
C GLN A 56 17.38 1.41 -4.97
N TYR A 57 16.25 2.07 -4.82
CA TYR A 57 15.32 2.49 -5.87
C TYR A 57 15.34 4.03 -5.95
N PRO A 58 16.17 4.64 -6.81
CA PRO A 58 16.37 6.10 -6.83
C PRO A 58 15.11 6.89 -7.16
N LEU A 59 14.23 6.31 -7.99
CA LEU A 59 12.96 6.91 -8.42
C LEU A 59 11.83 6.69 -7.42
N GLY A 60 12.08 6.01 -6.31
CA GLY A 60 11.11 5.77 -5.25
C GLY A 60 10.95 6.97 -4.32
N GLY A 61 9.96 6.87 -3.42
CA GLY A 61 9.70 7.91 -2.42
C GLY A 61 8.49 7.59 -1.59
N TRP A 62 7.92 8.61 -0.98
CA TRP A 62 6.67 8.52 -0.24
C TRP A 62 5.67 9.58 -0.68
N LEU A 63 4.40 9.33 -0.46
CA LEU A 63 3.32 10.30 -0.66
C LEU A 63 2.21 10.09 0.39
N CYS A 64 1.41 11.14 0.61
CA CYS A 64 0.19 11.07 1.43
C CYS A 64 -1.01 10.65 0.56
N PRO A 65 -1.52 9.39 0.68
CA PRO A 65 -2.57 8.89 -0.21
C PRO A 65 -3.89 9.65 -0.08
N ALA A 66 -4.23 10.12 1.14
CA ALA A 66 -5.46 10.86 1.38
C ALA A 66 -5.45 12.21 0.65
N GLU A 67 -4.34 12.91 0.70
CA GLU A 67 -4.18 14.20 0.03
C GLU A 67 -4.12 14.05 -1.50
N LEU A 68 -3.43 13.01 -1.99
CA LEU A 68 -3.46 12.68 -3.42
C LEU A 68 -4.88 12.43 -3.91
N THR A 69 -5.68 11.66 -3.15
CA THR A 69 -7.09 11.40 -3.47
C THR A 69 -7.90 12.71 -3.48
N SER A 70 -7.71 13.56 -2.49
CA SER A 70 -8.39 14.86 -2.41
C SER A 70 -8.00 15.78 -3.58
N ALA A 71 -6.73 15.82 -3.94
CA ALA A 71 -6.25 16.60 -5.09
C ALA A 71 -6.81 16.06 -6.43
N ALA A 72 -6.88 14.73 -6.59
CA ALA A 72 -7.47 14.11 -7.78
C ALA A 72 -8.96 14.43 -7.89
N ILE A 73 -9.71 14.39 -6.79
CA ILE A 73 -11.13 14.77 -6.75
C ILE A 73 -11.30 16.25 -7.11
N ALA A 74 -10.52 17.15 -6.52
CA ALA A 74 -10.57 18.57 -6.83
C ALA A 74 -10.29 18.87 -8.30
N LEU A 75 -9.29 18.21 -8.87
CA LEU A 75 -9.00 18.29 -10.31
C LEU A 75 -10.16 17.74 -11.15
N GLY A 76 -10.76 16.63 -10.75
CA GLY A 76 -11.93 16.07 -11.40
C GLY A 76 -13.11 17.04 -11.39
N GLN A 77 -13.39 17.67 -10.25
CA GLN A 77 -14.46 18.67 -10.12
C GLN A 77 -14.24 19.88 -11.05
N SER A 78 -13.01 20.35 -11.20
CA SER A 78 -12.69 21.42 -12.15
C SER A 78 -12.92 21.03 -13.61
N ARG A 79 -13.07 19.72 -13.89
CA ARG A 79 -13.33 19.14 -15.21
C ARG A 79 -14.76 18.59 -15.36
N GLY A 80 -15.67 18.93 -14.44
CA GLY A 80 -17.07 18.54 -14.51
C GLY A 80 -17.46 17.30 -13.70
N LEU A 81 -16.55 16.74 -12.88
CA LEU A 81 -16.90 15.67 -11.95
C LEU A 81 -17.88 16.19 -10.90
N THR A 82 -18.98 15.49 -10.70
CA THR A 82 -19.89 15.70 -9.55
C THR A 82 -19.63 14.62 -8.50
N VAL A 83 -19.45 15.05 -7.26
CA VAL A 83 -19.19 14.13 -6.13
C VAL A 83 -20.41 14.12 -5.22
N HIS A 84 -20.92 12.93 -4.93
CA HIS A 84 -22.04 12.71 -4.03
C HIS A 84 -21.57 11.94 -2.79
N TYR A 85 -21.41 12.64 -1.67
CA TYR A 85 -21.11 12.01 -0.38
C TYR A 85 -22.35 11.40 0.27
N ALA A 86 -22.17 10.45 1.18
CA ALA A 86 -23.25 9.75 1.89
C ALA A 86 -24.23 9.01 0.95
N HIS A 87 -23.79 8.66 -0.25
CA HIS A 87 -24.57 7.90 -1.23
C HIS A 87 -24.01 6.47 -1.35
N LYS A 88 -24.17 5.67 -0.28
CA LYS A 88 -23.74 4.27 -0.26
C LYS A 88 -24.55 3.46 -1.26
N VAL A 89 -23.90 2.95 -2.31
CA VAL A 89 -24.52 2.03 -3.27
C VAL A 89 -24.71 0.67 -2.58
N GLN A 90 -25.92 0.17 -2.57
CA GLN A 90 -26.31 -1.10 -1.95
C GLN A 90 -26.30 -2.24 -2.95
N SER A 91 -26.82 -2.01 -4.16
CA SER A 91 -26.85 -3.00 -5.22
C SER A 91 -26.76 -2.39 -6.60
N LEU A 92 -26.32 -3.21 -7.54
CA LEU A 92 -26.20 -2.89 -8.96
C LEU A 92 -27.02 -3.91 -9.74
N SER A 93 -27.71 -3.45 -10.77
CA SER A 93 -28.35 -4.33 -11.77
C SER A 93 -28.19 -3.72 -13.15
N ARG A 94 -28.25 -4.52 -14.18
CA ARG A 94 -28.13 -4.06 -15.57
C ARG A 94 -29.32 -4.52 -16.38
N THR A 95 -29.93 -3.56 -17.09
CA THR A 95 -30.89 -3.79 -18.16
C THR A 95 -30.32 -3.14 -19.44
N ALA A 96 -30.97 -2.14 -20.04
CA ALA A 96 -30.36 -1.28 -21.06
C ALA A 96 -29.25 -0.39 -20.47
N HIS A 97 -29.41 0.00 -19.21
CA HIS A 97 -28.47 0.81 -18.43
C HIS A 97 -28.14 0.15 -17.10
N TRP A 98 -27.11 0.60 -16.45
CA TRP A 98 -26.82 0.25 -15.06
C TRP A 98 -27.76 0.99 -14.12
N ASN A 99 -28.43 0.24 -13.25
CA ASN A 99 -29.29 0.78 -12.20
C ASN A 99 -28.55 0.64 -10.85
N LEU A 100 -28.37 1.75 -10.18
CA LEU A 100 -27.76 1.83 -8.85
C LEU A 100 -28.86 2.05 -7.84
N ARG A 101 -28.91 1.19 -6.82
CA ARG A 101 -29.77 1.40 -5.66
C ARG A 101 -28.93 1.80 -4.46
N PHE A 102 -29.29 2.92 -3.85
CA PHE A 102 -28.62 3.45 -2.68
C PHE A 102 -29.28 2.97 -1.38
N ALA A 103 -28.49 2.95 -0.29
CA ALA A 103 -28.97 2.55 1.03
C ALA A 103 -30.11 3.43 1.57
N ASN A 104 -30.23 4.67 1.09
CA ASN A 104 -31.33 5.58 1.43
C ASN A 104 -32.60 5.40 0.56
N GLY A 105 -32.65 4.32 -0.23
CA GLY A 105 -33.77 3.99 -1.10
C GLY A 105 -33.83 4.76 -2.43
N LYS A 106 -32.94 5.72 -2.68
CA LYS A 106 -32.85 6.40 -3.97
C LYS A 106 -32.25 5.46 -5.03
N GLU A 107 -32.50 5.79 -6.28
CA GLU A 107 -31.98 5.07 -7.45
C GLU A 107 -31.34 6.05 -8.45
N ALA A 108 -30.38 5.57 -9.24
CA ALA A 108 -29.80 6.30 -10.35
C ALA A 108 -29.50 5.35 -11.51
N GLN A 109 -29.49 5.89 -12.73
CA GLN A 109 -29.17 5.12 -13.94
C GLN A 109 -27.98 5.74 -14.67
N HIS A 110 -27.07 4.87 -15.11
CA HIS A 110 -25.87 5.28 -15.84
C HIS A 110 -25.55 4.30 -16.97
N ALA A 111 -24.97 4.81 -18.05
CA ALA A 111 -24.53 3.99 -19.19
C ALA A 111 -23.36 3.06 -18.80
N SER A 112 -22.47 3.54 -17.93
CA SER A 112 -21.29 2.82 -17.46
C SER A 112 -21.07 3.03 -15.95
N VAL A 113 -20.47 2.04 -15.30
CA VAL A 113 -20.13 2.09 -13.88
C VAL A 113 -18.68 1.65 -13.71
N VAL A 114 -17.90 2.38 -12.92
CA VAL A 114 -16.56 2.00 -12.48
C VAL A 114 -16.61 1.71 -10.99
N LEU A 115 -16.22 0.48 -10.61
CA LEU A 115 -16.11 0.06 -9.23
C LEU A 115 -14.69 0.29 -8.73
N ALA A 116 -14.51 1.23 -7.80
CA ALA A 116 -13.22 1.60 -7.22
C ALA A 116 -13.32 1.70 -5.69
N ASN A 117 -14.13 0.83 -5.08
CA ASN A 117 -14.53 0.89 -3.67
C ASN A 117 -13.67 0.01 -2.74
N GLY A 118 -12.43 -0.30 -3.15
CA GLY A 118 -11.44 -1.03 -2.35
C GLY A 118 -11.96 -2.41 -1.92
N HIS A 119 -11.76 -2.79 -0.66
CA HIS A 119 -12.16 -4.12 -0.15
C HIS A 119 -13.67 -4.37 -0.18
N HIS A 120 -14.48 -3.34 -0.32
CA HIS A 120 -15.93 -3.48 -0.49
C HIS A 120 -16.33 -3.90 -1.92
N ILE A 121 -15.39 -4.11 -2.84
CA ILE A 121 -15.71 -4.51 -4.22
C ILE A 121 -16.48 -5.84 -4.25
N SER A 122 -16.19 -6.77 -3.35
CA SER A 122 -16.85 -8.07 -3.24
C SER A 122 -18.29 -8.03 -2.69
N GLN A 123 -18.79 -6.85 -2.30
CA GLN A 123 -20.17 -6.72 -1.79
C GLN A 123 -21.23 -6.81 -2.90
N PHE A 124 -20.85 -6.59 -4.17
CA PHE A 124 -21.77 -6.66 -5.30
C PHE A 124 -21.77 -8.07 -5.90
N THR A 125 -22.94 -8.55 -6.30
CA THR A 125 -23.10 -9.88 -6.93
C THR A 125 -22.21 -10.05 -8.15
N GLN A 126 -22.00 -8.98 -8.91
CA GLN A 126 -21.15 -8.98 -10.12
C GLN A 126 -19.66 -9.16 -9.83
N THR A 127 -19.23 -8.89 -8.61
CA THR A 127 -17.80 -8.91 -8.23
C THR A 127 -17.52 -9.77 -7.00
N ALA A 128 -18.54 -10.50 -6.51
CA ALA A 128 -18.42 -11.33 -5.31
C ALA A 128 -17.39 -12.45 -5.45
N SER A 129 -17.16 -12.95 -6.67
CA SER A 129 -16.22 -14.03 -6.97
C SER A 129 -14.79 -13.55 -7.25
N LEU A 130 -14.52 -12.24 -7.25
CA LEU A 130 -13.15 -11.74 -7.46
C LEU A 130 -12.23 -12.24 -6.34
N PRO A 131 -11.00 -12.70 -6.68
CA PRO A 131 -10.06 -13.29 -5.73
C PRO A 131 -9.35 -12.22 -4.88
N VAL A 132 -10.13 -11.42 -4.19
CA VAL A 132 -9.65 -10.34 -3.31
C VAL A 132 -10.05 -10.58 -1.86
N TYR A 133 -9.30 -10.03 -0.94
CA TYR A 133 -9.61 -10.12 0.48
C TYR A 133 -9.20 -8.83 1.23
N PRO A 134 -9.90 -8.50 2.32
CA PRO A 134 -9.55 -7.35 3.13
C PRO A 134 -8.30 -7.62 3.97
N VAL A 135 -7.47 -6.59 4.13
CA VAL A 135 -6.32 -6.58 5.03
C VAL A 135 -6.32 -5.27 5.81
N GLY A 136 -6.70 -5.37 7.06
CA GLY A 136 -6.57 -4.27 8.00
C GLY A 136 -5.11 -3.99 8.35
N GLY A 137 -4.80 -2.74 8.68
CA GLY A 137 -3.48 -2.36 9.15
C GLY A 137 -3.45 -0.96 9.72
N GLN A 138 -2.52 -0.75 10.63
CA GLN A 138 -2.26 0.51 11.29
C GLN A 138 -0.82 0.94 11.01
N VAL A 139 -0.66 2.21 10.68
CA VAL A 139 0.64 2.88 10.65
C VAL A 139 0.75 3.83 11.83
N SER A 140 1.96 4.03 12.33
CA SER A 140 2.24 4.93 13.45
C SER A 140 2.90 6.20 12.90
N HIS A 141 2.38 7.35 13.31
CA HIS A 141 3.03 8.64 13.09
C HIS A 141 3.87 8.96 14.31
N ILE A 142 5.15 9.19 14.11
CA ILE A 142 6.12 9.37 15.19
C ILE A 142 6.77 10.74 15.10
N PRO A 143 6.97 11.44 16.24
CA PRO A 143 7.57 12.75 16.23
C PRO A 143 9.05 12.70 15.82
N ALA A 144 9.55 13.83 15.40
CA ALA A 144 10.95 14.03 15.14
C ALA A 144 11.81 13.81 16.39
N ALA A 145 13.02 13.27 16.19
CA ALA A 145 14.02 13.10 17.24
C ALA A 145 15.42 13.38 16.67
N PRO A 146 16.42 13.72 17.48
CA PRO A 146 17.69 14.26 17.02
C PRO A 146 18.45 13.43 15.99
N GLN A 147 18.51 12.10 16.15
CA GLN A 147 19.16 11.21 15.20
C GLN A 147 18.19 10.79 14.08
N LEU A 148 16.93 10.50 14.43
CA LEU A 148 15.91 10.08 13.49
C LEU A 148 15.62 11.14 12.43
N SER A 149 15.64 12.43 12.79
CA SER A 149 15.42 13.56 11.88
C SER A 149 16.51 13.72 10.80
N LYS A 150 17.61 12.98 10.90
CA LYS A 150 18.64 12.92 9.85
C LYS A 150 18.23 12.01 8.67
N LEU A 151 17.18 11.23 8.82
CA LEU A 151 16.68 10.32 7.80
C LEU A 151 16.22 11.10 6.56
N ARG A 152 16.77 10.76 5.40
CA ARG A 152 16.52 11.44 4.12
C ARG A 152 15.86 10.56 3.06
N GLN A 153 15.86 9.24 3.24
CA GLN A 153 15.26 8.26 2.31
C GLN A 153 14.26 7.37 3.02
N VAL A 154 13.34 6.78 2.28
CA VAL A 154 12.48 5.73 2.81
C VAL A 154 13.31 4.47 3.03
N LEU A 155 13.22 3.91 4.22
CA LEU A 155 13.82 2.61 4.56
C LEU A 155 12.73 1.54 4.60
N CYS A 156 12.95 0.44 3.89
CA CYS A 156 12.12 -0.76 3.94
C CYS A 156 12.91 -1.90 4.60
N TYR A 157 12.29 -2.55 5.57
CA TYR A 157 12.85 -3.67 6.35
C TYR A 157 11.75 -4.74 6.54
N ASP A 158 11.47 -5.24 7.74
CA ASP A 158 10.21 -5.97 8.06
C ASP A 158 9.03 -4.99 8.29
N GLY A 159 9.08 -3.88 7.62
CA GLY A 159 8.19 -2.75 7.66
C GLY A 159 8.75 -1.64 6.79
N TYR A 160 8.38 -0.40 7.10
CA TYR A 160 8.97 0.78 6.46
C TYR A 160 9.04 1.97 7.43
N LEU A 161 9.94 2.90 7.14
CA LEU A 161 10.10 4.17 7.84
C LEU A 161 10.32 5.27 6.81
N THR A 162 9.49 6.32 6.86
CA THR A 162 9.66 7.48 5.97
C THR A 162 10.51 8.57 6.61
N PRO A 163 11.18 9.42 5.82
CA PRO A 163 11.66 10.71 6.30
C PRO A 163 10.54 11.53 6.95
N GLN A 164 10.94 12.54 7.71
CA GLN A 164 10.01 13.49 8.29
C GLN A 164 9.20 14.19 7.19
N ASN A 165 7.86 14.21 7.35
CA ASN A 165 7.01 15.05 6.53
C ASN A 165 7.13 16.51 7.00
N PRO A 166 7.58 17.45 6.14
CA PRO A 166 7.75 18.84 6.53
C PRO A 166 6.46 19.54 6.96
N SER A 167 5.30 19.07 6.45
CA SER A 167 4.01 19.72 6.73
C SER A 167 3.51 19.47 8.15
N ASN A 168 3.84 18.32 8.76
CA ASN A 168 3.35 17.96 10.08
C ASN A 168 4.46 17.58 11.08
N GLY A 169 5.70 17.51 10.65
CA GLY A 169 6.83 17.22 11.52
C GLY A 169 6.96 15.75 11.95
N HIS A 170 6.22 14.81 11.32
CA HIS A 170 6.21 13.41 11.72
C HIS A 170 6.85 12.51 10.67
N HIS A 171 7.46 11.43 11.14
CA HIS A 171 7.79 10.25 10.34
C HIS A 171 6.59 9.29 10.36
N CYS A 172 6.57 8.33 9.44
CA CYS A 172 5.59 7.25 9.42
C CYS A 172 6.31 5.91 9.46
N ILE A 173 5.93 5.04 10.41
CA ILE A 173 6.39 3.66 10.46
C ILE A 173 5.20 2.71 10.33
N GLY A 174 5.43 1.55 9.74
CA GLY A 174 4.38 0.55 9.60
C GLY A 174 4.75 -0.66 8.77
N ALA A 175 3.78 -1.50 8.59
CA ALA A 175 2.43 -1.44 9.12
C ALA A 175 2.09 -2.75 9.81
N SER A 176 1.14 -2.71 10.73
CA SER A 176 0.52 -3.94 11.19
C SER A 176 -0.27 -4.61 10.05
N TYR A 177 -0.57 -5.89 10.19
CA TYR A 177 -1.19 -6.68 9.12
C TYR A 177 -2.21 -7.66 9.71
N HIS A 178 -3.50 -7.40 9.47
CA HIS A 178 -4.61 -8.19 9.98
C HIS A 178 -5.45 -8.71 8.83
N ARG A 179 -5.18 -9.94 8.38
CA ARG A 179 -5.89 -10.55 7.26
C ARG A 179 -7.34 -10.86 7.64
N GLY A 180 -8.28 -10.45 6.78
CA GLY A 180 -9.70 -10.65 6.98
C GLY A 180 -10.39 -9.55 7.80
N GLU A 181 -9.61 -8.62 8.39
CA GLU A 181 -10.19 -7.51 9.16
C GLU A 181 -10.77 -6.45 8.24
N THR A 182 -12.02 -6.06 8.53
CA THR A 182 -12.79 -5.09 7.73
C THR A 182 -13.12 -3.80 8.48
N ASP A 183 -12.91 -3.77 9.80
CA ASP A 183 -13.16 -2.61 10.65
C ASP A 183 -11.99 -2.40 11.60
N MET A 184 -11.02 -1.58 11.16
CA MET A 184 -9.81 -1.28 11.91
C MET A 184 -10.03 -0.07 12.81
N GLN A 185 -9.88 -0.31 14.10
CA GLN A 185 -9.80 0.73 15.13
C GLN A 185 -8.35 0.93 15.59
N TYR A 186 -8.07 2.06 16.23
CA TYR A 186 -6.77 2.29 16.85
C TYR A 186 -6.42 1.17 17.84
N SER A 187 -5.19 0.68 17.75
CA SER A 187 -4.63 -0.36 18.60
C SER A 187 -3.27 0.07 19.15
N GLU A 188 -3.17 0.15 20.47
CA GLU A 188 -1.88 0.38 21.14
C GLU A 188 -0.91 -0.80 20.92
N ALA A 189 -1.43 -2.02 20.84
CA ALA A 189 -0.63 -3.19 20.53
C ALA A 189 0.04 -3.08 19.15
N ASP A 190 -0.68 -2.57 18.14
CA ASP A 190 -0.15 -2.33 16.80
C ASP A 190 0.91 -1.22 16.79
N GLN A 191 0.73 -0.16 17.61
CA GLN A 191 1.76 0.86 17.81
C GLN A 191 3.07 0.25 18.31
N GLN A 192 2.98 -0.52 19.37
CA GLN A 192 4.15 -1.19 19.96
C GLN A 192 4.75 -2.23 19.00
N GLN A 193 3.93 -2.97 18.26
CA GLN A 193 4.40 -3.92 17.25
C GLN A 193 5.18 -3.23 16.13
N ASN A 194 4.68 -2.11 15.61
CA ASN A 194 5.38 -1.34 14.56
C ASN A 194 6.76 -0.88 15.04
N ARG A 195 6.85 -0.39 16.30
CA ARG A 195 8.12 -0.02 16.92
C ARG A 195 9.04 -1.22 17.13
N GLN A 196 8.50 -2.33 17.65
CA GLN A 196 9.29 -3.52 17.97
C GLN A 196 9.92 -4.12 16.71
N ARG A 197 9.19 -4.21 15.59
CA ARG A 197 9.75 -4.67 14.30
C ARG A 197 10.96 -3.85 13.86
N LEU A 198 10.91 -2.54 14.05
CA LEU A 198 12.05 -1.68 13.75
C LEU A 198 13.25 -2.03 14.63
N LEU A 199 13.03 -2.17 15.93
CA LEU A 199 14.10 -2.50 16.90
C LEU A 199 14.67 -3.90 16.68
N ASP A 200 13.85 -4.87 16.27
CA ASP A 200 14.30 -6.23 15.97
C ASP A 200 15.22 -6.25 14.74
N CYS A 201 14.93 -5.39 13.74
CA CYS A 201 15.78 -5.26 12.55
C CYS A 201 17.08 -4.47 12.83
N PHE A 202 17.04 -3.51 13.76
CA PHE A 202 18.15 -2.57 14.01
C PHE A 202 18.41 -2.41 15.53
N PRO A 203 18.78 -3.48 16.26
CA PRO A 203 18.87 -3.47 17.73
C PRO A 203 19.96 -2.52 18.25
N ASP A 204 21.01 -2.30 17.48
CA ASP A 204 22.15 -1.47 17.86
C ASP A 204 22.03 -0.02 17.37
N ALA A 205 21.09 0.30 16.49
CA ALA A 205 20.94 1.61 15.92
C ALA A 205 20.38 2.64 16.93
N SER A 206 21.18 3.65 17.26
CA SER A 206 20.76 4.70 18.20
C SER A 206 19.53 5.48 17.72
N TRP A 207 19.44 5.76 16.42
CA TRP A 207 18.29 6.44 15.82
C TRP A 207 16.99 5.62 15.93
N ALA A 208 17.07 4.28 15.83
CA ALA A 208 15.89 3.42 15.95
C ALA A 208 15.34 3.43 17.39
N LYS A 209 16.21 3.56 18.39
CA LYS A 209 15.81 3.65 19.80
C LYS A 209 15.09 4.95 20.15
N GLU A 210 15.27 6.01 19.35
CA GLU A 210 14.58 7.29 19.51
C GLU A 210 13.10 7.22 19.05
N VAL A 211 12.69 6.18 18.31
CA VAL A 211 11.32 6.05 17.82
C VAL A 211 10.35 5.93 19.00
N ASN A 212 9.49 6.93 19.12
CA ASN A 212 8.49 7.03 20.17
C ASN A 212 7.08 6.94 19.57
N VAL A 213 6.32 5.92 19.96
CA VAL A 213 4.91 5.71 19.58
C VAL A 213 3.92 6.12 20.66
N GLY A 214 4.42 6.66 21.79
CA GLY A 214 3.61 6.98 22.97
C GLY A 214 2.63 8.13 22.80
N GLU A 215 2.76 8.95 21.74
CA GLU A 215 1.79 10.00 21.43
C GLU A 215 0.47 9.45 20.84
N GLY A 216 0.40 8.16 20.54
CA GLY A 216 -0.82 7.49 20.07
C GLY A 216 -1.29 7.94 18.68
N GLN A 217 -0.47 8.65 17.92
CA GLN A 217 -0.85 9.11 16.58
C GLN A 217 -0.73 7.95 15.59
N ALA A 218 -1.83 7.62 14.93
CA ALA A 218 -1.91 6.52 14.00
C ALA A 218 -2.94 6.78 12.88
N ARG A 219 -2.79 5.99 11.82
CA ARG A 219 -3.83 5.87 10.81
C ARG A 219 -4.14 4.40 10.59
N CYS A 220 -5.42 4.06 10.74
CA CYS A 220 -5.96 2.75 10.44
C CYS A 220 -6.59 2.73 9.05
N GLY A 221 -6.54 1.59 8.38
CA GLY A 221 -7.18 1.41 7.07
C GLY A 221 -7.27 -0.04 6.68
N VAL A 222 -8.15 -0.32 5.72
CA VAL A 222 -8.32 -1.67 5.17
C VAL A 222 -7.96 -1.65 3.70
N ARG A 223 -6.98 -2.47 3.33
CA ARG A 223 -6.56 -2.67 1.94
C ARG A 223 -7.41 -3.74 1.29
N CYS A 224 -7.61 -3.62 -0.02
CA CYS A 224 -8.07 -4.71 -0.87
C CYS A 224 -6.83 -5.41 -1.44
N ALA A 225 -6.58 -6.63 -1.01
CA ALA A 225 -5.42 -7.40 -1.44
C ALA A 225 -5.82 -8.53 -2.39
N THR A 226 -4.95 -8.83 -3.35
CA THR A 226 -4.99 -10.00 -4.22
C THR A 226 -4.03 -11.06 -3.70
N ARG A 227 -4.19 -12.31 -4.13
CA ARG A 227 -3.34 -13.42 -3.69
C ARG A 227 -1.89 -13.26 -4.13
N ASP A 228 -1.67 -12.70 -5.30
CA ASP A 228 -0.36 -12.45 -5.92
C ASP A 228 0.20 -11.05 -5.62
N HIS A 229 -0.55 -10.24 -4.85
CA HIS A 229 -0.24 -8.85 -4.53
C HIS A 229 -0.18 -7.89 -5.74
N LEU A 230 -0.69 -8.30 -6.89
CA LEU A 230 -0.77 -7.44 -8.07
C LEU A 230 -2.09 -6.65 -8.08
N PRO A 231 -2.06 -5.37 -8.46
CA PRO A 231 -3.29 -4.60 -8.64
C PRO A 231 -4.07 -5.10 -9.84
N MET A 232 -5.41 -5.12 -9.73
CA MET A 232 -6.30 -5.49 -10.81
C MET A 232 -7.00 -4.24 -11.36
N ALA A 233 -7.01 -4.10 -12.70
CA ALA A 233 -7.79 -3.10 -13.41
C ALA A 233 -8.29 -3.70 -14.73
N GLY A 234 -9.57 -3.52 -15.05
CA GLY A 234 -10.15 -4.05 -16.27
C GLY A 234 -11.66 -4.21 -16.16
N ASN A 235 -12.25 -4.85 -17.15
CA ASN A 235 -13.67 -5.21 -17.15
C ASN A 235 -13.92 -6.28 -16.08
N VAL A 236 -15.12 -6.24 -15.48
CA VAL A 236 -15.56 -7.34 -14.62
C VAL A 236 -15.76 -8.58 -15.49
N PRO A 237 -15.07 -9.69 -15.21
CA PRO A 237 -15.21 -10.91 -16.01
C PRO A 237 -16.60 -11.53 -15.83
N ASP A 238 -17.07 -12.22 -16.86
CA ASP A 238 -18.05 -13.27 -16.69
C ASP A 238 -17.32 -14.44 -16.02
N TYR A 239 -17.53 -14.59 -14.72
CA TYR A 239 -16.73 -15.50 -13.91
C TYR A 239 -16.98 -16.96 -14.30
N ASP A 240 -18.25 -17.34 -14.55
CA ASP A 240 -18.62 -18.70 -14.92
C ASP A 240 -18.05 -19.06 -16.30
N ALA A 241 -18.21 -18.19 -17.28
CA ALA A 241 -17.63 -18.38 -18.62
C ALA A 241 -16.10 -18.40 -18.57
N THR A 242 -15.49 -17.58 -17.71
CA THR A 242 -14.03 -17.58 -17.50
C THR A 242 -13.54 -18.90 -16.93
N LEU A 243 -14.22 -19.44 -15.91
CA LEU A 243 -13.87 -20.74 -15.34
C LEU A 243 -14.03 -21.88 -16.36
N GLU A 244 -15.07 -21.84 -17.17
CA GLU A 244 -15.29 -22.83 -18.23
C GLU A 244 -14.17 -22.83 -19.27
N VAL A 245 -13.77 -21.63 -19.75
CA VAL A 245 -12.70 -21.48 -20.74
C VAL A 245 -11.34 -21.91 -20.19
N TYR A 246 -11.07 -21.63 -18.92
CA TYR A 246 -9.76 -21.88 -18.30
C TYR A 246 -9.73 -23.11 -17.39
N GLN A 247 -10.75 -23.97 -17.41
CA GLN A 247 -10.83 -25.15 -16.54
C GLN A 247 -9.61 -26.08 -16.64
N ASP A 248 -9.04 -26.19 -17.83
CA ASP A 248 -7.91 -27.09 -18.10
C ASP A 248 -6.54 -26.41 -17.90
N LEU A 249 -6.49 -25.11 -17.53
CA LEU A 249 -5.24 -24.34 -17.41
C LEU A 249 -4.27 -24.92 -16.36
N ALA A 250 -4.80 -25.57 -15.32
CA ALA A 250 -3.99 -26.20 -14.27
C ALA A 250 -3.21 -27.41 -14.81
N ASP A 251 -3.79 -28.13 -15.75
CA ASP A 251 -3.24 -29.38 -16.31
C ASP A 251 -2.61 -29.18 -17.70
N ASN A 252 -3.04 -28.14 -18.43
CA ASN A 252 -2.55 -27.81 -19.77
C ASN A 252 -2.13 -26.34 -19.87
N LYS A 253 -0.82 -26.11 -19.81
CA LYS A 253 -0.22 -24.76 -19.90
C LYS A 253 -0.33 -24.13 -21.31
N GLU A 254 -0.73 -24.89 -22.32
CA GLU A 254 -0.91 -24.43 -23.70
C GLU A 254 -2.35 -23.96 -23.98
N THR A 255 -3.23 -23.94 -22.96
CA THR A 255 -4.58 -23.41 -23.11
C THR A 255 -4.51 -21.96 -23.59
N ALA A 256 -5.10 -21.68 -24.75
CA ALA A 256 -5.08 -20.34 -25.32
C ALA A 256 -5.81 -19.35 -24.43
N VAL A 257 -5.12 -18.24 -24.13
CA VAL A 257 -5.72 -17.12 -23.41
C VAL A 257 -6.46 -16.27 -24.42
N SER A 258 -7.78 -16.19 -24.30
CA SER A 258 -8.66 -15.36 -25.14
C SER A 258 -8.93 -13.99 -24.58
#